data_e1db3e3d744069b3ae772c0b07dd8177
#
_entry.id   e1db3e3d744069b3ae772c0b07dd8177
#
_cell.length_a   1.000
_cell.length_b   1.000
_cell.length_c   1.000
_cell.angle_alpha   90.00
_cell.angle_beta   90.00
_cell.angle_gamma   90.00
#
_symmetry.space_group_name_H-M   'P 1'
#
loop_
_entity.id
_entity.type
_entity.pdbx_description
1 polymer ?
#
loop_
_entity_poly.entity_id
_entity_poly.type
_entity_poly.pdbx_seq_one_letter_code
_entity_poly.pdbx_strand_id
1 'polypeptide(L)'
;DAVLASTGWNKNDDVFDKFETWKAKRTPIAKPFNFMHDGNDIIGHITSSMVVSQEGKIVGDDTPLDDIPENFDVLVSSVIYKKWPEENRTEEIADIIKEIGEGKWFVSMECLFPSFDYAVIDSLGNQYTITRNEHTSFLTKHLRVYGGSGVYQNHKIGRLLRDFTFCGKGLVNQPANPRSIIFNDSIIFNGSEASVKMFSETEGKNIMSDEKLETKVSDLEKQIASLTEENKTLKAQAEEEAKQNYEDKIAALEAEITTIKAQLSEKETTVAELQKSKDEAHQALASKEDELNKIKTEMIVASRTNKLTQAGLSTEEVATVLTKWEAVSEEMFDDVVALHAEAKKNCAKKE
;
A
#
# COMPACT_ATOMS: atom_id res chain seq x y z
N ASP A 1 -23.77 14.55 15.25
CA ASP A 1 -23.31 13.62 14.21
C ASP A 1 -22.00 14.10 13.63
N ALA A 2 -21.14 13.19 13.18
CA ALA A 2 -19.85 13.57 12.63
C ALA A 2 -19.34 12.53 11.61
N VAL A 3 -18.54 12.99 10.63
CA VAL A 3 -17.78 12.10 9.76
C VAL A 3 -16.55 11.60 10.52
N LEU A 4 -16.55 10.31 10.88
CA LEU A 4 -15.47 9.67 11.63
C LEU A 4 -14.27 9.34 10.74
N ALA A 5 -14.53 8.64 9.65
CA ALA A 5 -13.50 8.21 8.70
C ALA A 5 -14.06 8.26 7.28
N SER A 6 -13.17 8.37 6.32
CA SER A 6 -13.48 8.33 4.88
C SER A 6 -12.57 7.31 4.21
N THR A 7 -13.06 6.62 3.18
CA THR A 7 -12.20 5.77 2.35
C THR A 7 -11.10 6.59 1.67
N GLY A 8 -9.98 5.96 1.40
CA GLY A 8 -8.81 6.58 0.77
C GLY A 8 -7.74 7.05 1.77
N TRP A 9 -6.87 7.96 1.31
CA TRP A 9 -5.73 8.46 2.06
C TRP A 9 -6.13 9.51 3.11
N ASN A 10 -5.57 9.38 4.32
CA ASN A 10 -5.64 10.43 5.32
C ASN A 10 -4.33 11.25 5.38
N LYS A 11 -4.29 12.27 6.25
CA LYS A 11 -3.11 13.15 6.42
C LYS A 11 -1.91 12.46 7.08
N ASN A 12 -2.11 11.30 7.70
CA ASN A 12 -1.06 10.49 8.34
C ASN A 12 -0.46 9.44 7.38
N ASP A 13 -0.87 9.44 6.10
CA ASP A 13 -0.53 8.43 5.09
C ASP A 13 -1.07 7.03 5.43
N ASP A 14 -2.16 6.94 6.18
CA ASP A 14 -2.94 5.73 6.30
C ASP A 14 -4.03 5.71 5.22
N VAL A 15 -4.27 4.54 4.66
CA VAL A 15 -5.27 4.30 3.63
C VAL A 15 -6.35 3.38 4.16
N PHE A 16 -7.57 3.86 4.08
CA PHE A 16 -8.78 3.14 4.43
C PHE A 16 -9.38 2.54 3.15
N ASP A 17 -9.08 1.27 2.91
CA ASP A 17 -9.65 0.52 1.79
C ASP A 17 -11.16 0.36 1.94
N LYS A 18 -11.90 0.36 0.82
CA LYS A 18 -13.36 0.31 0.86
C LYS A 18 -13.90 -0.97 1.53
N PHE A 19 -13.31 -2.12 1.25
CA PHE A 19 -13.77 -3.40 1.80
C PHE A 19 -13.41 -3.53 3.28
N GLU A 20 -12.19 -3.14 3.67
CA GLU A 20 -11.77 -3.12 5.07
C GLU A 20 -12.61 -2.12 5.88
N THR A 21 -12.87 -0.94 5.34
CA THR A 21 -13.71 0.08 5.99
C THR A 21 -15.17 -0.38 6.10
N TRP A 22 -15.68 -1.04 5.07
CA TRP A 22 -17.03 -1.63 5.10
C TRP A 22 -17.17 -2.70 6.17
N LYS A 23 -16.21 -3.60 6.32
CA LYS A 23 -16.19 -4.59 7.41
C LYS A 23 -16.20 -3.92 8.79
N ALA A 24 -15.42 -2.85 8.95
CA ALA A 24 -15.26 -2.14 10.22
C ALA A 24 -16.39 -1.16 10.55
N LYS A 25 -17.29 -0.85 9.61
CA LYS A 25 -18.29 0.24 9.70
C LYS A 25 -19.15 0.27 10.96
N ARG A 26 -19.38 -0.87 11.60
CA ARG A 26 -20.20 -0.97 12.83
C ARG A 26 -19.39 -1.02 14.12
N THR A 27 -18.07 -1.18 14.02
CA THR A 27 -17.20 -1.30 15.19
C THR A 27 -17.07 -0.02 16.03
N PRO A 28 -17.36 1.21 15.54
CA PRO A 28 -17.35 2.40 16.38
C PRO A 28 -18.44 2.43 17.46
N ILE A 29 -19.54 1.68 17.29
CA ILE A 29 -20.69 1.73 18.21
C ILE A 29 -20.26 1.35 19.64
N ALA A 30 -20.74 2.09 20.62
CA ALA A 30 -20.45 1.96 22.05
C ALA A 30 -18.96 2.19 22.42
N LYS A 31 -18.17 2.80 21.53
CA LYS A 31 -16.78 3.17 21.82
C LYS A 31 -16.68 4.55 22.46
N PRO A 32 -15.59 4.82 23.21
CA PRO A 32 -15.40 6.11 23.89
C PRO A 32 -15.26 7.26 22.91
N PHE A 33 -15.71 8.42 23.35
CA PHE A 33 -15.44 9.70 22.76
C PHE A 33 -14.62 10.51 23.77
N ASN A 34 -13.34 10.67 23.49
CA ASN A 34 -12.40 11.35 24.36
C ASN A 34 -12.03 12.76 23.89
N PHE A 35 -11.34 13.51 24.73
CA PHE A 35 -10.79 14.81 24.40
C PHE A 35 -9.31 14.67 24.02
N MET A 36 -8.93 15.22 22.87
CA MET A 36 -7.55 15.26 22.36
C MET A 36 -6.82 13.91 22.33
N HIS A 37 -7.55 12.80 22.11
CA HIS A 37 -7.01 11.44 22.15
C HIS A 37 -6.45 10.98 23.52
N ASP A 38 -6.87 11.65 24.60
CA ASP A 38 -6.56 11.18 25.95
C ASP A 38 -7.58 10.12 26.37
N GLY A 39 -7.11 8.86 26.48
CA GLY A 39 -7.93 7.75 26.93
C GLY A 39 -8.43 7.86 28.38
N ASN A 40 -7.87 8.78 29.19
CA ASN A 40 -8.34 9.08 30.54
C ASN A 40 -9.38 10.22 30.57
N ASP A 41 -9.50 10.98 29.49
CA ASP A 41 -10.42 12.11 29.37
C ASP A 41 -11.57 11.78 28.42
N ILE A 42 -12.47 10.90 28.88
CA ILE A 42 -13.63 10.45 28.11
C ILE A 42 -14.78 11.42 28.35
N ILE A 43 -15.15 12.17 27.32
CA ILE A 43 -16.23 13.18 27.36
C ILE A 43 -17.60 12.67 26.89
N GLY A 44 -17.64 11.45 26.34
CA GLY A 44 -18.88 10.87 25.81
C GLY A 44 -18.68 9.49 25.22
N HIS A 45 -19.63 9.04 24.41
CA HIS A 45 -19.53 7.77 23.67
C HIS A 45 -20.29 7.83 22.35
N ILE A 46 -19.93 6.93 21.44
CA ILE A 46 -20.56 6.78 20.12
C ILE A 46 -21.82 5.91 20.28
N THR A 47 -22.96 6.38 19.78
CA THR A 47 -24.25 5.73 19.92
C THR A 47 -24.67 4.95 18.68
N SER A 48 -24.29 5.45 17.49
CA SER A 48 -24.61 4.78 16.22
C SER A 48 -23.52 5.01 15.17
N SER A 49 -23.55 4.18 14.13
CA SER A 49 -22.66 4.32 12.99
C SER A 49 -23.39 3.90 11.71
N MET A 50 -23.14 4.59 10.62
CA MET A 50 -23.68 4.29 9.30
C MET A 50 -22.70 4.68 8.20
N VAL A 51 -22.95 4.18 7.00
CA VAL A 51 -22.17 4.56 5.81
C VAL A 51 -23.00 5.53 4.97
N VAL A 52 -22.31 6.56 4.47
CA VAL A 52 -22.89 7.57 3.59
C VAL A 52 -21.99 7.74 2.39
N SER A 53 -22.53 7.69 1.17
CA SER A 53 -21.75 7.99 -0.03
C SER A 53 -21.24 9.44 -0.01
N GLN A 54 -20.28 9.78 -0.83
CA GLN A 54 -19.76 11.16 -0.91
C GLN A 54 -20.81 12.18 -1.40
N GLU A 55 -21.89 11.71 -2.04
CA GLU A 55 -23.04 12.48 -2.46
C GLU A 55 -24.10 12.64 -1.33
N GLY A 56 -23.84 12.11 -0.14
CA GLY A 56 -24.73 12.21 1.01
C GLY A 56 -25.85 11.17 1.06
N LYS A 57 -25.80 10.11 0.24
CA LYS A 57 -26.79 9.02 0.28
C LYS A 57 -26.39 7.96 1.30
N ILE A 58 -27.36 7.51 2.09
CA ILE A 58 -27.16 6.39 3.02
C ILE A 58 -26.95 5.10 2.21
N VAL A 59 -25.91 4.35 2.57
CA VAL A 59 -25.63 3.01 2.03
C VAL A 59 -26.13 1.98 3.04
N GLY A 60 -27.09 1.18 2.64
CA GLY A 60 -27.71 0.17 3.53
C GLY A 60 -26.70 -0.90 3.95
N ASP A 61 -26.91 -1.48 5.12
CA ASP A 61 -26.01 -2.53 5.65
C ASP A 61 -26.01 -3.81 4.84
N ASP A 62 -27.09 -4.08 4.14
CA ASP A 62 -27.34 -5.22 3.25
C ASP A 62 -26.87 -5.01 1.82
N THR A 63 -26.24 -3.84 1.52
CA THR A 63 -25.68 -3.57 0.20
C THR A 63 -24.65 -4.65 -0.17
N PRO A 64 -24.79 -5.33 -1.32
CA PRO A 64 -23.83 -6.30 -1.80
C PRO A 64 -22.42 -5.68 -1.93
N LEU A 65 -21.38 -6.50 -1.74
CA LEU A 65 -19.99 -6.01 -1.76
C LEU A 65 -19.61 -5.35 -3.08
N ASP A 66 -20.17 -5.81 -4.18
CA ASP A 66 -19.91 -5.27 -5.51
C ASP A 66 -20.60 -3.92 -5.75
N ASP A 67 -21.67 -3.64 -5.00
CA ASP A 67 -22.47 -2.41 -5.12
C ASP A 67 -22.04 -1.31 -4.11
N ILE A 68 -21.06 -1.60 -3.25
CA ILE A 68 -20.52 -0.60 -2.32
C ILE A 68 -19.85 0.52 -3.12
N PRO A 69 -20.17 1.81 -2.83
CA PRO A 69 -19.49 2.94 -3.45
C PRO A 69 -17.97 2.85 -3.30
N GLU A 70 -17.22 3.24 -4.33
CA GLU A 70 -15.75 3.28 -4.26
C GLU A 70 -15.25 4.19 -3.15
N ASN A 71 -15.95 5.31 -2.96
CA ASN A 71 -15.65 6.27 -1.92
C ASN A 71 -16.89 6.54 -1.06
N PHE A 72 -16.72 6.43 0.24
CA PHE A 72 -17.78 6.70 1.21
C PHE A 72 -17.20 7.18 2.55
N ASP A 73 -18.08 7.72 3.37
CA ASP A 73 -17.79 8.20 4.71
C ASP A 73 -18.48 7.29 5.75
N VAL A 74 -17.79 7.02 6.85
CA VAL A 74 -18.38 6.43 8.05
C VAL A 74 -18.86 7.58 8.94
N LEU A 75 -20.17 7.72 9.04
CA LEU A 75 -20.83 8.71 9.88
C LEU A 75 -21.17 8.10 11.23
N VAL A 76 -20.94 8.84 12.31
CA VAL A 76 -21.26 8.40 13.66
C VAL A 76 -22.09 9.43 14.39
N SER A 77 -23.09 8.97 15.16
CA SER A 77 -23.75 9.77 16.18
C SER A 77 -23.11 9.55 17.53
N SER A 78 -23.10 10.55 18.39
CA SER A 78 -22.48 10.45 19.70
C SER A 78 -23.17 11.37 20.70
N VAL A 79 -23.03 11.04 21.97
CA VAL A 79 -23.45 11.90 23.07
C VAL A 79 -22.23 12.46 23.78
N ILE A 80 -22.33 13.69 24.28
CA ILE A 80 -21.37 14.33 25.18
C ILE A 80 -22.04 14.45 26.55
N TYR A 81 -21.33 14.06 27.59
CA TYR A 81 -21.83 14.14 28.98
C TYR A 81 -21.78 15.58 29.46
N LYS A 82 -22.95 16.20 29.68
CA LYS A 82 -23.05 17.61 30.05
C LYS A 82 -22.83 17.90 31.55
N LYS A 83 -22.94 16.87 32.42
CA LYS A 83 -22.81 17.05 33.88
C LYS A 83 -21.73 16.15 34.41
N TRP A 84 -20.85 16.70 35.23
CA TRP A 84 -19.75 16.04 35.88
C TRP A 84 -19.82 16.27 37.39
N PRO A 85 -19.23 15.40 38.21
CA PRO A 85 -19.15 15.62 39.65
C PRO A 85 -18.43 16.92 40.01
N GLU A 86 -17.42 17.30 39.25
CA GLU A 86 -16.65 18.52 39.36
C GLU A 86 -17.35 19.64 38.59
N GLU A 87 -17.64 20.76 39.28
CA GLU A 87 -18.36 21.91 38.70
C GLU A 87 -17.55 22.55 37.56
N ASN A 88 -16.24 22.75 37.77
CA ASN A 88 -15.34 23.30 36.77
C ASN A 88 -15.28 22.43 35.48
N ARG A 89 -15.39 21.11 35.59
CA ARG A 89 -15.44 20.23 34.43
C ARG A 89 -16.77 20.37 33.66
N THR A 90 -17.85 20.58 34.38
CA THR A 90 -19.17 20.85 33.77
C THR A 90 -19.15 22.15 32.96
N GLU A 91 -18.52 23.21 33.49
CA GLU A 91 -18.35 24.49 32.78
C GLU A 91 -17.48 24.36 31.55
N GLU A 92 -16.33 23.69 31.67
CA GLU A 92 -15.41 23.41 30.55
C GLU A 92 -16.12 22.66 29.40
N ILE A 93 -16.88 21.61 29.72
CA ILE A 93 -17.65 20.86 28.70
C ILE A 93 -18.73 21.73 28.06
N ALA A 94 -19.37 22.65 28.81
CA ALA A 94 -20.33 23.59 28.25
C ALA A 94 -19.69 24.54 27.22
N ASP A 95 -18.47 25.02 27.51
CA ASP A 95 -17.68 25.82 26.56
C ASP A 95 -17.27 25.03 25.32
N ILE A 96 -16.80 23.79 25.50
CA ILE A 96 -16.48 22.89 24.38
C ILE A 96 -17.68 22.64 23.48
N ILE A 97 -18.89 22.40 24.05
CA ILE A 97 -20.11 22.19 23.28
C ILE A 97 -20.48 23.47 22.49
N LYS A 98 -20.29 24.64 23.08
CA LYS A 98 -20.50 25.92 22.39
C LYS A 98 -19.52 26.08 21.22
N GLU A 99 -18.24 25.78 21.43
CA GLU A 99 -17.19 25.82 20.38
C GLU A 99 -17.41 24.82 19.27
N ILE A 100 -17.99 23.63 19.57
CA ILE A 100 -18.43 22.66 18.55
C ILE A 100 -19.50 23.33 17.65
N GLY A 101 -20.48 24.04 18.27
CA GLY A 101 -21.50 24.79 17.53
C GLY A 101 -20.91 25.91 16.66
N GLU A 102 -19.78 26.46 17.04
CA GLU A 102 -19.03 27.49 16.29
C GLU A 102 -18.10 26.87 15.19
N GLY A 103 -18.03 25.53 15.05
CA GLY A 103 -17.23 24.84 14.04
C GLY A 103 -15.73 24.83 14.32
N LYS A 104 -15.30 25.03 15.57
CA LYS A 104 -13.88 25.06 15.96
C LYS A 104 -13.28 23.66 16.14
N TRP A 105 -14.10 22.64 16.32
CA TRP A 105 -13.72 21.28 16.64
C TRP A 105 -14.09 20.31 15.55
N PHE A 106 -13.31 19.24 15.48
CA PHE A 106 -13.46 18.13 14.56
C PHE A 106 -13.38 16.82 15.33
N VAL A 107 -13.68 15.71 14.65
CA VAL A 107 -13.43 14.38 15.19
C VAL A 107 -12.27 13.71 14.47
N SER A 108 -11.48 12.97 15.22
CA SER A 108 -10.44 12.09 14.70
C SER A 108 -10.69 10.69 15.19
N MET A 109 -10.67 9.70 14.28
CA MET A 109 -10.91 8.31 14.61
C MET A 109 -9.72 7.68 15.34
N GLU A 110 -10.01 6.68 16.14
CA GLU A 110 -9.04 5.76 16.72
C GLU A 110 -9.31 4.36 16.20
N CYS A 111 -8.28 3.68 15.74
CA CYS A 111 -8.41 2.31 15.27
C CYS A 111 -7.22 1.45 15.68
N LEU A 112 -7.50 0.16 15.84
CA LEU A 112 -6.51 -0.90 16.03
C LEU A 112 -6.50 -1.77 14.79
N PHE A 113 -5.33 -2.21 14.37
CA PHE A 113 -5.15 -3.10 13.22
C PHE A 113 -3.98 -4.07 13.48
N PRO A 114 -4.12 -5.36 13.11
CA PRO A 114 -3.07 -6.35 13.32
C PRO A 114 -1.96 -6.26 12.28
N SER A 115 -2.27 -5.77 11.08
CA SER A 115 -1.34 -5.71 9.96
C SER A 115 -1.68 -4.58 8.99
N PHE A 116 -0.76 -4.33 8.07
CA PHE A 116 -0.96 -3.40 6.96
C PHE A 116 -0.15 -3.85 5.74
N ASP A 117 -0.61 -3.45 4.56
CA ASP A 117 0.15 -3.47 3.32
C ASP A 117 0.64 -2.07 2.97
N TYR A 118 1.49 -1.94 1.96
CA TYR A 118 1.95 -0.63 1.50
C TYR A 118 1.01 -0.12 0.40
N ALA A 119 0.39 1.02 0.62
CA ALA A 119 -0.27 1.79 -0.41
C ALA A 119 0.77 2.66 -1.11
N VAL A 120 0.73 2.73 -2.42
CA VAL A 120 1.71 3.45 -3.25
C VAL A 120 0.98 4.34 -4.23
N ILE A 121 1.47 5.57 -4.38
CA ILE A 121 1.12 6.45 -5.51
C ILE A 121 2.40 6.70 -6.29
N ASP A 122 2.44 6.29 -7.55
CA ASP A 122 3.60 6.49 -8.41
C ASP A 122 3.73 7.94 -8.90
N SER A 123 4.81 8.23 -9.62
CA SER A 123 5.06 9.57 -10.17
C SER A 123 4.05 10.00 -11.25
N LEU A 124 3.23 9.09 -11.76
CA LEU A 124 2.16 9.35 -12.72
C LEU A 124 0.79 9.51 -12.04
N GLY A 125 0.72 9.28 -10.72
CA GLY A 125 -0.51 9.34 -9.94
C GLY A 125 -1.30 8.02 -9.86
N ASN A 126 -0.78 6.91 -10.43
CA ASN A 126 -1.43 5.63 -10.30
C ASN A 126 -1.31 5.09 -8.88
N GLN A 127 -2.39 4.49 -8.38
CA GLN A 127 -2.44 3.91 -7.05
C GLN A 127 -2.42 2.39 -7.13
N TYR A 128 -1.59 1.77 -6.30
CA TYR A 128 -1.52 0.32 -6.19
C TYR A 128 -1.06 -0.11 -4.79
N THR A 129 -1.21 -1.39 -4.51
CA THR A 129 -0.86 -1.98 -3.22
C THR A 129 0.32 -2.93 -3.38
N ILE A 130 1.28 -2.86 -2.46
CA ILE A 130 2.37 -3.83 -2.33
C ILE A 130 2.13 -4.62 -1.04
N THR A 131 1.96 -5.93 -1.16
CA THR A 131 1.80 -6.80 0.00
C THR A 131 3.05 -6.77 0.88
N ARG A 132 2.86 -6.57 2.18
CA ARG A 132 3.94 -6.58 3.18
C ARG A 132 4.37 -8.02 3.48
N ASN A 133 5.62 -8.35 3.15
CA ASN A 133 6.25 -9.65 3.40
C ASN A 133 7.75 -9.45 3.65
N GLU A 134 8.52 -10.52 3.78
CA GLU A 134 9.96 -10.46 4.05
C GLU A 134 10.73 -9.66 2.98
N HIS A 135 10.36 -9.78 1.71
CA HIS A 135 11.03 -9.09 0.58
C HIS A 135 10.68 -7.61 0.47
N THR A 136 9.51 -7.21 0.97
CA THR A 136 9.00 -5.82 0.86
C THR A 136 9.10 -5.05 2.17
N SER A 137 9.40 -5.73 3.29
CA SER A 137 9.43 -5.15 4.65
C SER A 137 10.40 -3.98 4.81
N PHE A 138 11.42 -3.87 3.96
CA PHE A 138 12.35 -2.75 3.94
C PHE A 138 11.67 -1.40 3.66
N LEU A 139 10.49 -1.40 3.02
CA LEU A 139 9.70 -0.20 2.77
C LEU A 139 9.20 0.46 4.06
N THR A 140 9.05 -0.31 5.15
CA THR A 140 8.55 0.19 6.45
C THR A 140 9.34 1.40 6.96
N LYS A 141 10.67 1.41 6.81
CA LYS A 141 11.54 2.52 7.25
C LYS A 141 11.30 3.83 6.52
N HIS A 142 10.64 3.79 5.35
CA HIS A 142 10.32 4.98 4.55
C HIS A 142 8.95 5.58 4.89
N LEU A 143 8.09 4.87 5.66
CA LEU A 143 6.79 5.37 6.10
C LEU A 143 6.96 6.49 7.13
N ARG A 144 6.18 7.58 7.02
CA ARG A 144 6.26 8.73 7.94
C ARG A 144 6.03 8.35 9.40
N VAL A 145 5.11 7.45 9.66
CA VAL A 145 4.78 6.99 11.03
C VAL A 145 5.96 6.28 11.71
N TYR A 146 6.91 5.77 10.95
CA TYR A 146 8.15 5.16 11.46
C TYR A 146 9.39 6.04 11.25
N GLY A 147 9.19 7.35 11.06
CA GLY A 147 10.28 8.33 10.92
C GLY A 147 10.84 8.49 9.51
N GLY A 148 10.26 7.85 8.52
CA GLY A 148 10.62 8.01 7.10
C GLY A 148 10.03 9.27 6.48
N SER A 149 10.37 9.53 5.23
CA SER A 149 9.87 10.68 4.46
C SER A 149 8.45 10.51 3.90
N GLY A 150 7.90 9.29 3.91
CA GLY A 150 6.65 8.94 3.19
C GLY A 150 6.87 8.75 1.68
N VAL A 151 8.13 8.69 1.22
CA VAL A 151 8.48 8.56 -0.20
C VAL A 151 9.59 7.52 -0.36
N TYR A 152 9.47 6.70 -1.39
CA TYR A 152 10.51 5.77 -1.84
C TYR A 152 10.62 5.81 -3.37
N GLN A 153 11.79 6.08 -3.93
CA GLN A 153 12.05 6.19 -5.37
C GLN A 153 11.03 7.08 -6.12
N ASN A 154 10.74 8.27 -5.58
CA ASN A 154 9.74 9.22 -6.08
C ASN A 154 8.28 8.73 -6.05
N HIS A 155 7.98 7.63 -5.35
CA HIS A 155 6.64 7.14 -5.12
C HIS A 155 6.21 7.50 -3.70
N LYS A 156 5.01 8.07 -3.54
CA LYS A 156 4.42 8.26 -2.21
C LYS A 156 4.05 6.89 -1.66
N ILE A 157 4.41 6.61 -0.41
CA ILE A 157 4.06 5.36 0.27
C ILE A 157 3.35 5.61 1.58
N GLY A 158 2.38 4.76 1.89
CA GLY A 158 1.58 4.80 3.10
C GLY A 158 1.21 3.41 3.58
N ARG A 159 0.40 3.33 4.65
CA ARG A 159 -0.11 2.06 5.18
C ARG A 159 -1.54 1.86 4.71
N LEU A 160 -1.81 0.78 4.00
CA LEU A 160 -3.16 0.26 3.76
C LEU A 160 -3.51 -0.67 4.92
N LEU A 161 -4.39 -0.21 5.80
CA LEU A 161 -4.73 -0.92 7.03
C LEU A 161 -5.56 -2.17 6.75
N ARG A 162 -5.21 -3.29 7.40
CA ARG A 162 -5.90 -4.59 7.25
C ARG A 162 -6.57 -5.01 8.53
N ASP A 163 -7.78 -5.56 8.40
CA ASP A 163 -8.60 -6.10 9.49
C ASP A 163 -8.71 -5.15 10.70
N PHE A 164 -8.79 -3.85 10.42
CA PHE A 164 -8.84 -2.85 11.47
C PHE A 164 -10.22 -2.78 12.15
N THR A 165 -10.20 -2.29 13.38
CA THR A 165 -11.38 -2.04 14.20
C THR A 165 -11.31 -0.64 14.74
N PHE A 166 -12.36 0.14 14.60
CA PHE A 166 -12.47 1.43 15.30
C PHE A 166 -12.64 1.18 16.80
N CYS A 167 -11.82 1.84 17.61
CA CYS A 167 -11.82 1.68 19.07
C CYS A 167 -12.23 2.93 19.83
N GLY A 168 -12.43 4.06 19.13
CA GLY A 168 -12.85 5.31 19.72
C GLY A 168 -12.82 6.47 18.73
N LYS A 169 -13.03 7.65 19.27
CA LYS A 169 -12.77 8.92 18.58
C LYS A 169 -12.33 10.00 19.57
N GLY A 170 -11.48 10.90 19.11
CA GLY A 170 -11.10 12.10 19.83
C GLY A 170 -11.78 13.34 19.28
N LEU A 171 -12.15 14.27 20.15
CA LEU A 171 -12.43 15.65 19.77
C LEU A 171 -11.11 16.38 19.59
N VAL A 172 -10.84 16.92 18.41
CA VAL A 172 -9.54 17.51 18.07
C VAL A 172 -9.71 18.79 17.25
N ASN A 173 -8.68 19.62 17.23
CA ASN A 173 -8.64 20.82 16.39
C ASN A 173 -7.98 20.57 15.01
N GLN A 174 -7.23 19.50 14.85
CA GLN A 174 -6.55 19.13 13.59
C GLN A 174 -6.77 17.64 13.26
N PRO A 175 -7.86 17.31 12.55
CA PRO A 175 -8.17 15.91 12.24
C PRO A 175 -7.25 15.33 11.15
N ALA A 176 -6.95 14.04 11.27
CA ALA A 176 -6.24 13.30 10.24
C ALA A 176 -7.11 13.05 8.99
N ASN A 177 -8.42 12.84 9.18
CA ASN A 177 -9.37 12.73 8.07
C ASN A 177 -9.63 14.12 7.46
N PRO A 178 -9.30 14.36 6.17
CA PRO A 178 -9.52 15.65 5.53
C PRO A 178 -11.02 16.02 5.38
N ARG A 179 -11.91 15.03 5.47
CA ARG A 179 -13.37 15.19 5.36
C ARG A 179 -14.06 15.23 6.73
N SER A 180 -13.30 15.26 7.84
CA SER A 180 -13.88 15.34 9.18
C SER A 180 -14.71 16.62 9.33
N ILE A 181 -15.95 16.46 9.73
CA ILE A 181 -16.90 17.52 10.04
C ILE A 181 -17.82 17.06 11.15
N ILE A 182 -18.22 17.99 12.05
CA ILE A 182 -19.29 17.79 13.02
C ILE A 182 -20.50 18.56 12.52
N PHE A 183 -21.63 17.89 12.40
CA PHE A 183 -22.89 18.49 11.97
C PHE A 183 -23.59 19.14 13.19
N ASN A 184 -23.96 20.41 13.09
CA ASN A 184 -24.58 21.15 14.16
C ASN A 184 -26.08 20.81 14.33
N ASP A 185 -26.73 20.37 13.24
CA ASP A 185 -28.11 19.91 13.26
C ASP A 185 -28.17 18.39 13.36
N SER A 186 -29.02 17.87 14.23
CA SER A 186 -29.26 16.44 14.36
C SER A 186 -29.89 15.92 13.07
N ILE A 187 -29.10 15.22 12.25
CA ILE A 187 -29.64 14.48 11.12
C ILE A 187 -30.36 13.26 11.71
N ILE A 188 -31.68 13.33 11.81
CA ILE A 188 -32.49 12.19 12.28
C ILE A 188 -32.61 11.20 11.12
N PHE A 189 -31.82 10.16 11.17
CA PHE A 189 -31.95 9.03 10.26
C PHE A 189 -33.05 8.09 10.76
N ASN A 190 -34.27 8.27 10.24
CA ASN A 190 -35.28 7.22 10.34
C ASN A 190 -34.99 6.17 9.26
N GLY A 191 -34.62 4.97 9.70
CA GLY A 191 -34.38 3.81 8.81
C GLY A 191 -35.67 3.39 8.13
N SER A 192 -35.87 3.88 6.95
CA SER A 192 -36.63 3.45 5.78
C SER A 192 -37.01 4.69 4.97
N GLU A 193 -36.41 4.81 3.78
CA GLU A 193 -36.61 5.87 2.78
C GLU A 193 -36.23 7.29 3.23
N ALA A 194 -35.06 7.72 2.74
CA ALA A 194 -34.49 9.03 2.99
C ALA A 194 -35.39 10.17 2.48
N SER A 195 -36.14 10.76 3.38
CA SER A 195 -36.67 12.11 3.16
C SER A 195 -36.18 13.00 4.29
N VAL A 196 -35.26 13.90 3.99
CA VAL A 196 -34.93 15.04 4.85
C VAL A 196 -36.18 15.89 4.96
N LYS A 197 -36.96 15.75 6.05
CA LYS A 197 -38.00 16.71 6.41
C LYS A 197 -37.36 17.78 7.31
N MET A 198 -37.10 18.95 6.72
CA MET A 198 -36.98 20.16 7.50
C MET A 198 -38.32 20.42 8.19
N PHE A 199 -38.34 20.35 9.51
CA PHE A 199 -39.47 20.86 10.27
C PHE A 199 -39.33 22.38 10.39
N SER A 200 -40.10 23.12 9.60
CA SER A 200 -40.49 24.46 9.98
C SER A 200 -41.83 24.33 10.69
N GLU A 201 -41.85 24.67 11.97
CA GLU A 201 -43.08 24.88 12.69
C GLU A 201 -43.83 26.07 12.05
N THR A 202 -45.00 25.79 11.52
CA THR A 202 -46.07 26.80 11.36
C THR A 202 -47.39 26.13 11.71
N GLU A 203 -47.89 26.50 12.86
CA GLU A 203 -49.28 26.25 13.22
C GLU A 203 -50.20 26.93 12.21
N GLY A 204 -51.15 26.20 11.67
CA GLY A 204 -52.19 26.70 10.82
C GLY A 204 -53.26 25.65 10.58
N LYS A 205 -54.25 25.57 11.44
CA LYS A 205 -55.48 24.81 11.26
C LYS A 205 -56.13 25.23 9.94
N ASN A 206 -56.22 24.30 8.96
CA ASN A 206 -57.25 24.36 7.94
C ASN A 206 -57.87 22.96 7.79
N ILE A 207 -59.07 22.82 8.38
CA ILE A 207 -59.95 21.66 8.20
C ILE A 207 -60.50 21.78 6.75
N MET A 208 -59.93 20.99 5.84
CA MET A 208 -60.50 20.79 4.49
C MET A 208 -61.68 19.81 4.58
N SER A 209 -62.78 20.05 3.84
CA SER A 209 -63.93 19.17 3.73
C SER A 209 -63.52 17.81 3.17
N ASP A 210 -64.11 16.72 3.65
CA ASP A 210 -63.84 15.32 3.27
C ASP A 210 -63.86 15.08 1.76
N GLU A 211 -64.70 15.73 1.00
CA GLU A 211 -64.82 15.62 -0.45
C GLU A 211 -63.58 16.13 -1.23
N LYS A 212 -62.85 17.12 -0.68
CA LYS A 212 -61.57 17.59 -1.26
C LYS A 212 -60.41 16.66 -0.93
N LEU A 213 -60.49 15.97 0.23
CA LEU A 213 -59.49 14.98 0.61
C LEU A 213 -59.59 13.70 -0.29
N GLU A 214 -60.80 13.21 -0.55
CA GLU A 214 -61.03 12.03 -1.43
C GLU A 214 -60.55 12.30 -2.88
N THR A 215 -60.81 13.49 -3.41
CA THR A 215 -60.34 13.88 -4.75
C THR A 215 -58.78 13.91 -4.79
N LYS A 216 -58.16 14.45 -3.75
CA LYS A 216 -56.71 14.54 -3.67
C LYS A 216 -56.02 13.19 -3.43
N VAL A 217 -56.65 12.26 -2.70
CA VAL A 217 -56.20 10.89 -2.56
C VAL A 217 -56.24 10.14 -3.90
N SER A 218 -57.36 10.27 -4.65
CA SER A 218 -57.48 9.63 -5.98
C SER A 218 -56.45 10.17 -6.98
N ASP A 219 -56.14 11.47 -6.94
CA ASP A 219 -55.11 12.03 -7.84
C ASP A 219 -53.69 11.60 -7.44
N LEU A 220 -53.40 11.47 -6.16
CA LEU A 220 -52.11 10.94 -5.66
C LEU A 220 -51.94 9.44 -6.00
N GLU A 221 -53.03 8.65 -5.91
CA GLU A 221 -53.00 7.24 -6.29
C GLU A 221 -52.68 7.05 -7.80
N LYS A 222 -53.24 7.92 -8.67
CA LYS A 222 -52.89 7.93 -10.09
C LYS A 222 -51.44 8.33 -10.35
N GLN A 223 -50.93 9.33 -9.60
CA GLN A 223 -49.54 9.72 -9.71
C GLN A 223 -48.61 8.61 -9.25
N ILE A 224 -48.93 7.95 -8.15
CA ILE A 224 -48.15 6.80 -7.64
C ILE A 224 -48.12 5.66 -8.69
N ALA A 225 -49.27 5.33 -9.30
CA ALA A 225 -49.32 4.31 -10.33
C ALA A 225 -48.46 4.67 -11.55
N SER A 226 -48.51 5.92 -12.01
CA SER A 226 -47.70 6.41 -13.14
C SER A 226 -46.20 6.38 -12.83
N LEU A 227 -45.81 6.87 -11.65
CA LEU A 227 -44.39 6.86 -11.19
C LEU A 227 -43.86 5.46 -10.95
N THR A 228 -44.72 4.53 -10.52
CA THR A 228 -44.34 3.11 -10.33
C THR A 228 -44.03 2.46 -11.69
N GLU A 229 -44.82 2.72 -12.73
CA GLU A 229 -44.55 2.15 -14.07
C GLU A 229 -43.34 2.82 -14.73
N GLU A 230 -43.16 4.13 -14.55
CA GLU A 230 -41.96 4.84 -15.00
C GLU A 230 -40.68 4.31 -14.33
N ASN A 231 -40.68 4.11 -13.00
CA ASN A 231 -39.57 3.52 -12.28
C ASN A 231 -39.24 2.10 -12.74
N LYS A 232 -40.26 1.27 -13.03
CA LYS A 232 -40.06 -0.06 -13.54
C LYS A 232 -39.41 -0.04 -14.94
N THR A 233 -39.81 0.90 -15.79
CA THR A 233 -39.22 1.07 -17.15
C THR A 233 -37.77 1.56 -17.03
N LEU A 234 -37.50 2.56 -16.19
CA LEU A 234 -36.16 3.10 -15.97
C LEU A 234 -35.20 2.04 -15.37
N LYS A 235 -35.74 1.23 -14.45
CA LYS A 235 -34.95 0.13 -13.88
C LYS A 235 -34.55 -0.90 -14.92
N ALA A 236 -35.48 -1.32 -15.77
CA ALA A 236 -35.20 -2.26 -16.85
C ALA A 236 -34.18 -1.70 -17.86
N GLN A 237 -34.28 -0.42 -18.21
CA GLN A 237 -33.32 0.27 -19.08
C GLN A 237 -31.92 0.33 -18.43
N ALA A 238 -31.84 0.69 -17.17
CA ALA A 238 -30.55 0.76 -16.44
C ALA A 238 -29.89 -0.62 -16.29
N GLU A 239 -30.66 -1.69 -16.07
CA GLU A 239 -30.17 -3.07 -16.03
C GLU A 239 -29.58 -3.51 -17.38
N GLU A 240 -30.26 -3.16 -18.52
CA GLU A 240 -29.76 -3.51 -19.84
C GLU A 240 -28.53 -2.70 -20.25
N GLU A 241 -28.48 -1.39 -19.94
CA GLU A 241 -27.30 -0.54 -20.16
C GLU A 241 -26.10 -1.01 -19.33
N ALA A 242 -26.34 -1.38 -18.07
CA ALA A 242 -25.29 -1.93 -17.20
C ALA A 242 -24.74 -3.25 -17.78
N LYS A 243 -25.62 -4.16 -18.20
CA LYS A 243 -25.24 -5.43 -18.81
C LYS A 243 -24.37 -5.24 -20.05
N GLN A 244 -24.80 -4.37 -20.97
CA GLN A 244 -24.04 -4.06 -22.20
C GLN A 244 -22.65 -3.48 -21.86
N ASN A 245 -22.58 -2.58 -20.89
CA ASN A 245 -21.32 -1.99 -20.46
C ASN A 245 -20.35 -3.05 -19.86
N TYR A 246 -20.88 -4.03 -19.11
CA TYR A 246 -20.07 -5.12 -18.60
C TYR A 246 -19.59 -6.06 -19.70
N GLU A 247 -20.45 -6.41 -20.69
CA GLU A 247 -20.09 -7.24 -21.83
C GLU A 247 -18.97 -6.58 -22.67
N ASP A 248 -19.07 -5.28 -22.94
CA ASP A 248 -18.06 -4.52 -23.66
C ASP A 248 -16.72 -4.49 -22.89
N LYS A 249 -16.80 -4.33 -21.57
CA LYS A 249 -15.62 -4.32 -20.71
C LYS A 249 -14.94 -5.69 -20.60
N ILE A 250 -15.72 -6.76 -20.56
CA ILE A 250 -15.21 -8.13 -20.61
C ILE A 250 -14.49 -8.38 -21.93
N ALA A 251 -15.09 -8.02 -23.07
CA ALA A 251 -14.46 -8.17 -24.39
C ALA A 251 -13.13 -7.39 -24.50
N ALA A 252 -13.08 -6.17 -23.97
CA ALA A 252 -11.85 -5.38 -23.95
C ALA A 252 -10.74 -6.04 -23.09
N LEU A 253 -11.10 -6.53 -21.91
CA LEU A 253 -10.15 -7.21 -21.02
C LEU A 253 -9.65 -8.54 -21.62
N GLU A 254 -10.49 -9.30 -22.30
CA GLU A 254 -10.09 -10.53 -23.00
C GLU A 254 -9.09 -10.24 -24.13
N ALA A 255 -9.27 -9.13 -24.86
CA ALA A 255 -8.32 -8.69 -25.89
C ALA A 255 -6.98 -8.28 -25.27
N GLU A 256 -6.97 -7.56 -24.14
CA GLU A 256 -5.77 -7.22 -23.41
C GLU A 256 -5.04 -8.47 -22.89
N ILE A 257 -5.75 -9.42 -22.29
CA ILE A 257 -5.20 -10.69 -21.84
C ILE A 257 -4.53 -11.45 -22.99
N THR A 258 -5.14 -11.47 -24.15
CA THR A 258 -4.57 -12.12 -25.34
C THR A 258 -3.27 -11.46 -25.77
N THR A 259 -3.24 -10.13 -25.77
CA THR A 259 -2.03 -9.33 -26.09
C THR A 259 -0.90 -9.58 -25.09
N ILE A 260 -1.23 -9.56 -23.80
CA ILE A 260 -0.25 -9.81 -22.73
C ILE A 260 0.30 -11.24 -22.83
N LYS A 261 -0.51 -12.25 -23.12
CA LYS A 261 -0.05 -13.62 -23.31
C LYS A 261 0.93 -13.76 -24.47
N ALA A 262 0.68 -13.07 -25.58
CA ALA A 262 1.60 -13.04 -26.72
C ALA A 262 2.95 -12.39 -26.35
N GLN A 263 2.93 -11.26 -25.65
CA GLN A 263 4.13 -10.59 -25.16
C GLN A 263 4.90 -11.44 -24.16
N LEU A 264 4.22 -12.16 -23.28
CA LEU A 264 4.86 -13.06 -22.32
C LEU A 264 5.61 -14.18 -23.04
N SER A 265 5.00 -14.83 -24.04
CA SER A 265 5.63 -15.87 -24.84
C SER A 265 6.89 -15.37 -25.59
N GLU A 266 6.84 -14.15 -26.14
CA GLU A 266 8.01 -13.52 -26.77
C GLU A 266 9.13 -13.27 -25.77
N LYS A 267 8.81 -12.79 -24.57
CA LYS A 267 9.78 -12.57 -23.51
C LYS A 267 10.41 -13.88 -23.01
N GLU A 268 9.62 -14.93 -22.87
CA GLU A 268 10.12 -16.27 -22.49
C GLU A 268 11.13 -16.79 -23.52
N THR A 269 10.85 -16.60 -24.83
CA THR A 269 11.81 -16.96 -25.90
C THR A 269 13.11 -16.16 -25.78
N THR A 270 12.99 -14.84 -25.57
CA THR A 270 14.17 -13.96 -25.39
C THR A 270 15.02 -14.38 -24.17
N VAL A 271 14.37 -14.73 -23.06
CA VAL A 271 15.07 -15.21 -21.84
C VAL A 271 15.82 -16.52 -22.13
N ALA A 272 15.21 -17.45 -22.86
CA ALA A 272 15.86 -18.70 -23.23
C ALA A 272 17.11 -18.49 -24.14
N GLU A 273 17.01 -17.57 -25.09
CA GLU A 273 18.14 -17.20 -25.96
C GLU A 273 19.27 -16.52 -25.17
N LEU A 274 18.93 -15.59 -24.27
CA LEU A 274 19.93 -14.95 -23.42
C LEU A 274 20.61 -15.93 -22.46
N GLN A 275 19.88 -16.89 -21.92
CA GLN A 275 20.45 -17.92 -21.06
C GLN A 275 21.45 -18.79 -21.86
N LYS A 276 21.10 -19.21 -23.07
CA LYS A 276 21.99 -19.94 -23.95
C LYS A 276 23.29 -19.17 -24.28
N SER A 277 23.14 -17.89 -24.64
CA SER A 277 24.28 -17.01 -24.93
C SER A 277 25.19 -16.83 -23.71
N LYS A 278 24.59 -16.72 -22.51
CA LYS A 278 25.33 -16.63 -21.25
C LYS A 278 26.14 -17.92 -21.00
N ASP A 279 25.56 -19.10 -21.24
CA ASP A 279 26.22 -20.37 -21.01
C ASP A 279 27.38 -20.58 -22.01
N GLU A 280 27.19 -20.18 -23.26
CA GLU A 280 28.25 -20.17 -24.29
C GLU A 280 29.39 -19.23 -23.90
N ALA A 281 29.09 -18.02 -23.40
CA ALA A 281 30.12 -17.09 -22.94
C ALA A 281 30.89 -17.62 -21.71
N HIS A 282 30.24 -18.28 -20.78
CA HIS A 282 30.92 -18.93 -19.64
C HIS A 282 31.85 -20.04 -20.07
N GLN A 283 31.47 -20.88 -21.06
CA GLN A 283 32.35 -21.92 -21.61
C GLN A 283 33.58 -21.32 -22.31
N ALA A 284 33.35 -20.25 -23.09
CA ALA A 284 34.46 -19.55 -23.76
C ALA A 284 35.42 -18.90 -22.74
N LEU A 285 34.91 -18.33 -21.67
CA LEU A 285 35.70 -17.75 -20.58
C LEU A 285 36.57 -18.84 -19.91
N ALA A 286 35.98 -19.97 -19.52
CA ALA A 286 36.70 -21.08 -18.91
C ALA A 286 37.84 -21.60 -19.82
N SER A 287 37.57 -21.76 -21.13
CA SER A 287 38.61 -22.15 -22.10
C SER A 287 39.76 -21.15 -22.20
N LYS A 288 39.44 -19.81 -22.15
CA LYS A 288 40.47 -18.78 -22.16
C LYS A 288 41.30 -18.73 -20.87
N GLU A 289 40.68 -19.00 -19.72
CA GLU A 289 41.38 -19.11 -18.44
C GLU A 289 42.37 -20.28 -18.45
N ASP A 290 41.98 -21.42 -19.00
CA ASP A 290 42.87 -22.57 -19.15
C ASP A 290 44.04 -22.27 -20.10
N GLU A 291 43.77 -21.65 -21.27
CA GLU A 291 44.82 -21.19 -22.19
C GLU A 291 45.80 -20.21 -21.51
N LEU A 292 45.28 -19.26 -20.77
CA LEU A 292 46.07 -18.27 -20.03
C LEU A 292 46.96 -18.92 -18.97
N ASN A 293 46.42 -19.87 -18.22
CA ASN A 293 47.19 -20.62 -17.21
C ASN A 293 48.30 -21.44 -17.84
N LYS A 294 48.05 -22.07 -18.99
CA LYS A 294 49.07 -22.80 -19.74
C LYS A 294 50.21 -21.87 -20.21
N ILE A 295 49.88 -20.72 -20.80
CA ILE A 295 50.85 -19.72 -21.22
C ILE A 295 51.68 -19.21 -20.03
N LYS A 296 51.05 -18.92 -18.89
CA LYS A 296 51.76 -18.50 -17.68
C LYS A 296 52.75 -19.53 -17.20
N THR A 297 52.36 -20.79 -17.19
CA THR A 297 53.23 -21.90 -16.81
C THR A 297 54.43 -22.04 -17.78
N GLU A 298 54.19 -21.97 -19.10
CA GLU A 298 55.23 -22.00 -20.13
C GLU A 298 56.22 -20.83 -19.97
N MET A 299 55.72 -19.62 -19.69
CA MET A 299 56.55 -18.42 -19.45
C MET A 299 57.42 -18.58 -18.19
N ILE A 300 56.88 -19.13 -17.10
CA ILE A 300 57.62 -19.39 -15.87
C ILE A 300 58.74 -20.41 -16.17
N VAL A 301 58.46 -21.52 -16.85
CA VAL A 301 59.44 -22.53 -17.21
C VAL A 301 60.51 -21.94 -18.09
N ALA A 302 60.16 -21.16 -19.12
CA ALA A 302 61.11 -20.49 -20.00
C ALA A 302 62.01 -19.48 -19.25
N SER A 303 61.44 -18.68 -18.37
CA SER A 303 62.19 -17.74 -17.52
C SER A 303 63.19 -18.46 -16.63
N ARG A 304 62.75 -19.52 -15.94
CA ARG A 304 63.62 -20.37 -15.06
C ARG A 304 64.70 -21.08 -15.84
N THR A 305 64.39 -21.60 -17.01
CA THR A 305 65.37 -22.19 -17.91
C THR A 305 66.50 -21.23 -18.29
N ASN A 306 66.10 -19.99 -18.65
CA ASN A 306 67.07 -18.95 -19.02
C ASN A 306 67.97 -18.57 -17.82
N LYS A 307 67.43 -18.41 -16.62
CA LYS A 307 68.19 -18.09 -15.39
C LYS A 307 69.22 -19.19 -15.07
N LEU A 308 68.80 -20.45 -15.11
CA LEU A 308 69.72 -21.62 -14.87
C LEU A 308 70.81 -21.77 -15.96
N THR A 309 70.46 -21.53 -17.22
CA THR A 309 71.45 -21.59 -18.35
C THR A 309 72.48 -20.46 -18.19
N GLN A 310 72.02 -19.22 -17.82
CA GLN A 310 72.94 -18.11 -17.53
C GLN A 310 73.84 -18.37 -16.32
N ALA A 311 73.37 -19.15 -15.34
CA ALA A 311 74.17 -19.64 -14.22
C ALA A 311 75.17 -20.73 -14.59
N GLY A 312 75.22 -21.14 -15.85
CA GLY A 312 76.18 -22.07 -16.38
C GLY A 312 75.83 -23.55 -16.24
N LEU A 313 74.56 -23.91 -16.01
CA LEU A 313 74.08 -25.29 -15.94
C LEU A 313 73.90 -25.84 -17.33
N SER A 314 74.25 -27.14 -17.48
CA SER A 314 73.98 -27.90 -18.70
C SER A 314 72.49 -28.20 -18.89
N THR A 315 72.09 -28.60 -20.11
CA THR A 315 70.68 -28.86 -20.39
C THR A 315 70.06 -29.94 -19.50
N GLU A 316 70.85 -31.01 -19.15
CA GLU A 316 70.43 -32.08 -18.24
C GLU A 316 70.28 -31.60 -16.78
N GLU A 317 71.21 -30.78 -16.34
CA GLU A 317 71.14 -30.15 -14.99
C GLU A 317 69.92 -29.21 -14.87
N VAL A 318 69.67 -28.42 -15.92
CA VAL A 318 68.51 -27.52 -15.96
C VAL A 318 67.20 -28.30 -15.85
N ALA A 319 67.05 -29.42 -16.61
CA ALA A 319 65.86 -30.26 -16.55
C ALA A 319 65.62 -30.80 -15.11
N THR A 320 66.71 -31.27 -14.48
CA THR A 320 66.65 -31.82 -13.10
C THR A 320 66.27 -30.80 -12.09
N VAL A 321 66.80 -29.57 -12.15
CA VAL A 321 66.53 -28.47 -11.24
C VAL A 321 65.08 -27.96 -11.43
N LEU A 322 64.63 -27.84 -12.66
CA LEU A 322 63.23 -27.41 -12.94
C LEU A 322 62.23 -28.40 -12.34
N THR A 323 62.42 -29.71 -12.54
CA THR A 323 61.54 -30.74 -11.99
C THR A 323 61.53 -30.73 -10.46
N LYS A 324 62.74 -30.61 -9.84
CA LYS A 324 62.86 -30.63 -8.37
C LYS A 324 62.28 -29.43 -7.67
N TRP A 325 62.30 -28.27 -8.32
CA TRP A 325 61.89 -26.98 -7.75
C TRP A 325 60.69 -26.37 -8.45
N GLU A 326 59.85 -27.19 -9.09
CA GLU A 326 58.65 -26.76 -9.83
C GLU A 326 57.69 -25.93 -8.99
N ALA A 327 57.44 -26.38 -7.76
CA ALA A 327 56.40 -25.79 -6.87
C ALA A 327 56.85 -24.58 -6.02
N VAL A 328 58.11 -24.11 -6.15
CA VAL A 328 58.62 -23.01 -5.34
C VAL A 328 58.27 -21.64 -5.94
N SER A 329 58.23 -20.63 -5.09
CA SER A 329 58.04 -19.22 -5.54
C SER A 329 59.21 -18.74 -6.38
N GLU A 330 59.04 -17.68 -7.19
CA GLU A 330 60.12 -17.12 -8.01
C GLU A 330 61.31 -16.62 -7.15
N GLU A 331 61.04 -16.04 -5.97
CA GLU A 331 62.08 -15.59 -5.04
C GLU A 331 62.93 -16.79 -4.55
N MET A 332 62.28 -17.86 -4.09
CA MET A 332 63.03 -19.07 -3.68
C MET A 332 63.76 -19.71 -4.85
N PHE A 333 63.22 -19.64 -6.06
CA PHE A 333 63.89 -20.15 -7.25
C PHE A 333 65.14 -19.33 -7.60
N ASP A 334 65.12 -18.01 -7.43
CA ASP A 334 66.27 -17.14 -7.63
C ASP A 334 67.39 -17.46 -6.63
N ASP A 335 67.06 -17.80 -5.38
CA ASP A 335 68.04 -18.33 -4.39
C ASP A 335 68.68 -19.67 -4.86
N VAL A 336 67.86 -20.58 -5.39
CA VAL A 336 68.35 -21.84 -5.95
C VAL A 336 69.32 -21.61 -7.11
N VAL A 337 69.03 -20.65 -8.02
CA VAL A 337 69.88 -20.27 -9.14
C VAL A 337 71.21 -19.72 -8.60
N ALA A 338 71.17 -18.84 -7.60
CA ALA A 338 72.39 -18.27 -6.99
C ALA A 338 73.28 -19.36 -6.37
N LEU A 339 72.71 -20.29 -5.61
CA LEU A 339 73.45 -21.42 -5.04
C LEU A 339 74.11 -22.27 -6.07
N HIS A 340 73.47 -22.60 -7.19
CA HIS A 340 74.06 -23.35 -8.28
C HIS A 340 75.16 -22.59 -8.99
N ALA A 341 75.03 -21.32 -9.24
CA ALA A 341 76.04 -20.43 -9.81
C ALA A 341 77.34 -20.38 -8.93
N GLU A 342 77.13 -20.27 -7.59
CA GLU A 342 78.23 -20.24 -6.64
C GLU A 342 78.96 -21.60 -6.56
N ALA A 343 78.23 -22.72 -6.55
CA ALA A 343 78.81 -24.05 -6.58
C ALA A 343 79.69 -24.31 -7.85
N LYS A 344 79.22 -23.85 -9.02
CA LYS A 344 79.99 -23.94 -10.25
C LYS A 344 81.26 -23.09 -10.24
N LYS A 345 81.20 -21.85 -9.68
CA LYS A 345 82.40 -20.98 -9.50
C LYS A 345 83.40 -21.61 -8.58
N ASN A 346 82.98 -22.30 -7.56
CA ASN A 346 83.87 -22.97 -6.60
C ASN A 346 84.53 -24.27 -7.16
N CYS A 347 83.82 -25.00 -8.05
CA CYS A 347 84.37 -26.12 -8.78
C CYS A 347 85.45 -25.68 -9.77
N ALA A 348 85.23 -24.63 -10.56
CA ALA A 348 86.16 -24.08 -11.51
C ALA A 348 87.46 -23.47 -10.92
N LYS A 349 87.48 -23.18 -9.64
CA LYS A 349 88.69 -22.72 -8.92
C LYS A 349 89.55 -23.85 -8.37
N LYS A 350 89.12 -25.09 -8.45
CA LYS A 350 89.82 -26.26 -7.93
C LYS A 350 90.53 -27.09 -9.02
N GLU A 351 90.25 -26.77 -10.28
CA GLU A 351 91.01 -27.21 -11.44
C GLU A 351 92.11 -26.18 -11.82
#